data_0bfbb63310e084f5f4e0128bcc5ae88f
#
_entry.id   0bfbb63310e084f5f4e0128bcc5ae88f
#
_cell.length_a   1.000
_cell.length_b   1.000
_cell.length_c   1.000
_cell.angle_alpha   90.00
_cell.angle_beta   90.00
_cell.angle_gamma   90.00
#
_symmetry.space_group_name_H-M   'P 1'
#
loop_
_entity.id
_entity.type
_entity.pdbx_description
1 polymer ?
#
loop_
_entity_poly.entity_id
_entity_poly.type
_entity_poly.pdbx_seq_one_letter_code
_entity_poly.pdbx_strand_id
1 'polypeptide(L)'
;DSSKGNLIRRGTDRYLLHYMNIRDILDQDFNTVDPDLLLRDFIPIFQQARRNYFPVIDKENGSCAGVVFLDDVRPYLFDKTLHELVTMGSIMRMLPVIRLNEPISKALDQFENSDAWSLPVEEDHRFLGMLSKSTLFNHYRRELQIQSS
;
A
#
# COMPACT_ATOMS: atom_id res chain seq x y z
N ASP A 1 16.74 -16.93 6.98
CA ASP A 1 18.02 -17.39 6.48
C ASP A 1 18.76 -16.28 5.75
N SER A 2 19.91 -15.86 6.26
CA SER A 2 20.67 -14.75 5.72
C SER A 2 21.23 -15.05 4.31
N SER A 3 21.56 -16.30 4.01
CA SER A 3 22.09 -16.66 2.69
C SER A 3 21.01 -16.55 1.62
N LYS A 4 19.80 -16.92 1.93
CA LYS A 4 18.65 -16.79 1.01
C LYS A 4 18.30 -15.32 0.77
N GLY A 5 18.37 -14.49 1.81
CA GLY A 5 18.17 -13.05 1.67
C GLY A 5 19.23 -12.39 0.81
N ASN A 6 20.48 -12.82 0.96
CA ASN A 6 21.58 -12.30 0.15
C ASN A 6 21.44 -12.67 -1.32
N LEU A 7 20.98 -13.89 -1.63
CA LEU A 7 20.75 -14.30 -3.02
C LEU A 7 19.64 -13.47 -3.66
N ILE A 8 18.55 -13.21 -2.95
CA ILE A 8 17.48 -12.36 -3.44
C ILE A 8 18.00 -10.96 -3.72
N ARG A 9 18.80 -10.38 -2.81
CA ARG A 9 19.36 -9.03 -2.98
C ARG A 9 20.31 -8.94 -4.16
N ARG A 10 21.12 -9.94 -4.40
CA ARG A 10 22.03 -9.97 -5.55
C ARG A 10 21.28 -9.93 -6.88
N GLY A 11 20.13 -10.61 -6.95
CA GLY A 11 19.31 -10.60 -8.15
C GLY A 11 18.52 -9.31 -8.32
N THR A 12 18.08 -8.69 -7.21
CA THR A 12 17.15 -7.57 -7.24
C THR A 12 17.77 -6.25 -7.68
N ASP A 13 19.09 -6.05 -7.52
CA ASP A 13 19.74 -4.80 -7.89
C ASP A 13 19.67 -4.52 -9.40
N ARG A 14 19.41 -5.55 -10.20
CA ARG A 14 19.28 -5.45 -11.66
C ARG A 14 17.84 -5.37 -12.12
N TYR A 15 16.87 -5.48 -11.20
CA TYR A 15 15.46 -5.60 -11.55
C TYR A 15 14.68 -4.37 -11.12
N LEU A 16 14.15 -3.66 -12.09
CA LEU A 16 13.22 -2.58 -11.83
C LEU A 16 11.81 -3.16 -11.78
N LEU A 17 10.99 -2.64 -10.87
CA LEU A 17 9.64 -3.14 -10.64
C LEU A 17 8.77 -3.10 -11.89
N HIS A 18 8.93 -2.06 -12.73
CA HIS A 18 8.07 -1.93 -13.90
C HIS A 18 8.30 -3.02 -14.95
N TYR A 19 9.45 -3.71 -14.95
CA TYR A 19 9.71 -4.84 -15.83
C TYR A 19 9.05 -6.13 -15.34
N MET A 20 8.51 -6.14 -14.15
CA MET A 20 7.91 -7.33 -13.54
C MET A 20 6.39 -7.36 -13.68
N ASN A 21 5.80 -6.46 -14.46
CA ASN A 21 4.35 -6.37 -14.62
C ASN A 21 3.62 -6.23 -13.28
N ILE A 22 4.15 -5.39 -12.40
CA ILE A 22 3.60 -5.19 -11.06
C ILE A 22 2.15 -4.71 -11.13
N ARG A 23 1.78 -3.96 -12.17
CA ARG A 23 0.41 -3.47 -12.34
C ARG A 23 -0.62 -4.61 -12.33
N ASP A 24 -0.25 -5.78 -12.88
CA ASP A 24 -1.16 -6.92 -13.00
C ASP A 24 -1.44 -7.61 -11.66
N ILE A 25 -0.61 -7.36 -10.65
CA ILE A 25 -0.73 -8.00 -9.34
C ILE A 25 -1.16 -7.04 -8.24
N LEU A 26 -1.46 -5.79 -8.58
CA LEU A 26 -1.93 -4.82 -7.60
C LEU A 26 -3.37 -5.12 -7.20
N ASP A 27 -3.67 -4.94 -5.91
CA ASP A 27 -5.04 -4.92 -5.45
C ASP A 27 -5.64 -3.55 -5.77
N GLN A 28 -6.73 -3.54 -6.52
CA GLN A 28 -7.46 -2.33 -6.89
C GLN A 28 -8.91 -2.38 -6.40
N ASP A 29 -9.30 -3.43 -5.69
CA ASP A 29 -10.64 -3.61 -5.15
C ASP A 29 -10.75 -2.97 -3.77
N PHE A 30 -10.67 -1.65 -3.72
CA PHE A 30 -10.75 -0.88 -2.49
C PHE A 30 -11.40 0.48 -2.77
N ASN A 31 -11.79 1.16 -1.68
CA ASN A 31 -12.26 2.54 -1.75
C ASN A 31 -11.15 3.47 -1.31
N THR A 32 -10.92 4.54 -2.06
CA THR A 32 -10.04 5.61 -1.64
C THR A 32 -10.83 6.71 -0.94
N VAL A 33 -10.15 7.45 -0.08
CA VAL A 33 -10.78 8.54 0.67
C VAL A 33 -9.92 9.79 0.58
N ASP A 34 -10.56 10.92 0.79
CA ASP A 34 -9.92 12.22 0.85
C ASP A 34 -9.34 12.46 2.25
N PRO A 35 -8.19 13.13 2.39
CA PRO A 35 -7.67 13.47 3.72
C PRO A 35 -8.63 14.29 4.57
N ASP A 36 -9.45 15.12 3.95
CA ASP A 36 -10.39 16.01 4.65
C ASP A 36 -11.72 15.35 4.96
N LEU A 37 -11.92 14.10 4.54
CA LEU A 37 -13.18 13.38 4.79
C LEU A 37 -13.39 13.21 6.28
N LEU A 38 -14.56 13.64 6.77
CA LEU A 38 -14.92 13.48 8.18
C LEU A 38 -15.31 12.04 8.48
N LEU A 39 -15.06 11.62 9.71
CA LEU A 39 -15.46 10.29 10.17
C LEU A 39 -16.96 10.05 9.92
N ARG A 40 -17.81 11.06 10.14
CA ARG A 40 -19.24 10.98 9.85
C ARG A 40 -19.51 10.47 8.43
N ASP A 41 -18.79 11.00 7.46
CA ASP A 41 -19.00 10.66 6.04
C ASP A 41 -18.24 9.40 5.63
N PHE A 42 -17.24 9.01 6.39
CA PHE A 42 -16.50 7.78 6.17
C PHE A 42 -17.28 6.52 6.58
N ILE A 43 -18.09 6.62 7.64
CA ILE A 43 -18.82 5.46 8.19
C ILE A 43 -19.66 4.75 7.12
N PRO A 44 -20.48 5.44 6.28
CA PRO A 44 -21.21 4.75 5.22
C PRO A 44 -20.31 4.08 4.19
N ILE A 45 -19.13 4.62 3.95
CA ILE A 45 -18.18 4.07 2.98
C ILE A 45 -17.66 2.72 3.48
N PHE A 46 -17.16 2.65 4.73
CA PHE A 46 -16.62 1.39 5.22
C PHE A 46 -17.69 0.33 5.45
N GLN A 47 -18.92 0.72 5.74
CA GLN A 47 -20.02 -0.25 5.92
C GLN A 47 -20.28 -1.07 4.66
N GLN A 48 -19.98 -0.53 3.48
CA GLN A 48 -20.18 -1.21 2.20
C GLN A 48 -18.88 -1.69 1.58
N ALA A 49 -17.74 -1.42 2.20
CA ALA A 49 -16.44 -1.75 1.63
C ALA A 49 -16.08 -3.22 1.86
N ARG A 50 -15.29 -3.76 0.93
CA ARG A 50 -14.78 -5.13 1.00
C ARG A 50 -13.48 -5.24 1.77
N ARG A 51 -12.73 -4.15 1.89
CA ARG A 51 -11.42 -4.13 2.52
C ARG A 51 -11.46 -3.44 3.87
N ASN A 52 -10.48 -3.77 4.70
CA ASN A 52 -10.30 -3.17 6.03
C ASN A 52 -9.35 -2.00 6.00
N TYR A 53 -8.91 -1.58 4.81
CA TYR A 53 -8.00 -0.46 4.65
C TYR A 53 -8.50 0.45 3.53
N PHE A 54 -8.14 1.73 3.66
CA PHE A 54 -8.63 2.78 2.76
C PHE A 54 -7.48 3.73 2.45
N PRO A 55 -6.91 3.65 1.24
CA PRO A 55 -5.87 4.59 0.85
C PRO A 55 -6.41 6.02 0.85
N VAL A 56 -5.61 6.93 1.39
CA VAL A 56 -5.93 8.35 1.46
C VAL A 56 -5.20 9.04 0.33
N ILE A 57 -5.96 9.58 -0.62
CA ILE A 57 -5.42 10.13 -1.86
C ILE A 57 -5.60 11.64 -1.89
N ASP A 58 -4.51 12.36 -2.15
CA ASP A 58 -4.53 13.79 -2.33
C ASP A 58 -5.23 14.11 -3.65
N LYS A 59 -6.28 14.91 -3.59
CA LYS A 59 -7.08 15.26 -4.77
C LYS A 59 -6.30 16.08 -5.78
N GLU A 60 -5.35 16.88 -5.34
CA GLU A 60 -4.64 17.80 -6.22
C GLU A 60 -3.64 17.09 -7.10
N ASN A 61 -2.89 16.13 -6.54
CA ASN A 61 -1.81 15.48 -7.27
C ASN A 61 -2.02 13.98 -7.49
N GLY A 62 -3.01 13.37 -6.84
CA GLY A 62 -3.28 11.95 -6.99
C GLY A 62 -2.33 11.03 -6.24
N SER A 63 -1.48 11.57 -5.37
CA SER A 63 -0.54 10.76 -4.60
C SER A 63 -1.21 10.20 -3.34
N CYS A 64 -0.62 9.13 -2.80
CA CYS A 64 -1.10 8.51 -1.58
C CYS A 64 -0.47 9.22 -0.36
N ALA A 65 -1.30 9.89 0.42
CA ALA A 65 -0.84 10.55 1.64
C ALA A 65 -0.65 9.56 2.79
N GLY A 66 -1.43 8.49 2.80
CA GLY A 66 -1.37 7.47 3.84
C GLY A 66 -2.46 6.44 3.63
N VAL A 67 -2.67 5.59 4.62
CA VAL A 67 -3.69 4.54 4.57
C VAL A 67 -4.43 4.51 5.91
N VAL A 68 -5.77 4.54 5.85
CA VAL A 68 -6.61 4.38 7.03
C VAL A 68 -6.92 2.91 7.21
N PHE A 69 -6.65 2.38 8.40
CA PHE A 69 -7.00 1.02 8.76
C PHE A 69 -8.21 1.03 9.69
N LEU A 70 -9.13 0.10 9.46
CA LEU A 70 -10.37 0.04 10.24
C LEU A 70 -10.09 -0.10 11.74
N ASP A 71 -9.04 -0.82 12.10
CA ASP A 71 -8.65 -0.97 13.50
C ASP A 71 -8.32 0.37 14.17
N ASP A 72 -7.78 1.31 13.41
CA ASP A 72 -7.44 2.64 13.92
C ASP A 72 -8.67 3.56 14.01
N VAL A 73 -9.72 3.24 13.27
CA VAL A 73 -10.98 3.99 13.30
C VAL A 73 -11.84 3.61 14.49
N ARG A 74 -11.77 2.34 14.93
CA ARG A 74 -12.64 1.81 15.99
C ARG A 74 -12.73 2.66 17.25
N PRO A 75 -11.63 3.20 17.80
CA PRO A 75 -11.71 3.99 19.02
C PRO A 75 -12.63 5.21 18.91
N TYR A 76 -12.88 5.69 17.70
CA TYR A 76 -13.65 6.91 17.45
C TYR A 76 -15.09 6.65 17.07
N LEU A 77 -15.47 5.39 16.81
CA LEU A 77 -16.78 5.07 16.23
C LEU A 77 -17.96 5.33 17.18
N PHE A 78 -17.73 5.16 18.47
CA PHE A 78 -18.81 5.19 19.46
C PHE A 78 -18.99 6.56 20.14
N ASP A 79 -18.19 7.55 19.75
CA ASP A 79 -18.32 8.91 20.24
C ASP A 79 -18.79 9.82 19.10
N LYS A 80 -20.07 10.19 19.14
CA LYS A 80 -20.69 11.01 18.07
C LYS A 80 -20.04 12.39 17.94
N THR A 81 -19.47 12.92 19.01
CA THR A 81 -18.78 14.20 18.94
C THR A 81 -17.59 14.13 18.00
N LEU A 82 -16.89 13.00 18.02
CA LEU A 82 -15.71 12.77 17.18
C LEU A 82 -16.08 12.60 15.69
N HIS A 83 -17.30 12.17 15.40
CA HIS A 83 -17.73 11.99 14.00
C HIS A 83 -17.66 13.30 13.22
N GLU A 84 -17.86 14.43 13.87
CA GLU A 84 -17.83 15.74 13.24
C GLU A 84 -16.44 16.41 13.26
N LEU A 85 -15.47 15.83 13.98
CA LEU A 85 -14.16 16.44 14.21
C LEU A 85 -13.02 15.67 13.56
N VAL A 86 -13.10 14.34 13.54
CA VAL A 86 -12.01 13.49 13.09
C VAL A 86 -12.05 13.40 11.57
N THR A 87 -10.91 13.70 10.93
CA THR A 87 -10.72 13.52 9.49
C THR A 87 -9.90 12.26 9.20
N MET A 88 -10.03 11.73 8.00
CA MET A 88 -9.25 10.55 7.60
C MET A 88 -7.75 10.85 7.60
N GLY A 89 -7.38 12.06 7.21
CA GLY A 89 -5.98 12.49 7.26
C GLY A 89 -5.39 12.51 8.67
N SER A 90 -6.23 12.73 9.70
CA SER A 90 -5.75 12.79 11.08
C SER A 90 -5.49 11.41 11.69
N ILE A 91 -6.07 10.35 11.13
CA ILE A 91 -5.95 8.98 11.67
C ILE A 91 -5.26 8.02 10.71
N MET A 92 -4.89 8.44 9.51
CA MET A 92 -4.16 7.61 8.57
C MET A 92 -2.76 7.29 9.08
N ARG A 93 -2.24 6.14 8.67
CA ARG A 93 -0.84 5.80 8.87
C ARG A 93 -0.05 6.23 7.64
N MET A 94 1.10 6.85 7.86
CA MET A 94 2.00 7.24 6.77
C MET A 94 2.92 6.06 6.48
N LEU A 95 2.61 5.34 5.41
CA LEU A 95 3.35 4.15 5.00
C LEU A 95 4.37 4.49 3.91
N PRO A 96 5.46 3.72 3.80
CA PRO A 96 6.35 3.86 2.66
C PRO A 96 5.59 3.60 1.35
N VAL A 97 5.97 4.33 0.31
CA VAL A 97 5.39 4.18 -1.02
C VAL A 97 6.37 3.42 -1.91
N ILE A 98 5.86 2.40 -2.59
CA ILE A 98 6.63 1.65 -3.56
C ILE A 98 6.51 2.35 -4.91
N ARG A 99 7.64 2.61 -5.57
CA ARG A 99 7.68 3.29 -6.86
C ARG A 99 8.14 2.33 -7.94
N LEU A 100 7.42 2.31 -9.07
CA LEU A 100 7.70 1.34 -10.15
C LEU A 100 9.04 1.58 -10.85
N ASN A 101 9.59 2.78 -10.77
CA ASN A 101 10.89 3.09 -11.37
C ASN A 101 12.08 2.74 -10.46
N GLU A 102 11.82 2.09 -9.34
CA GLU A 102 12.86 1.69 -8.39
C GLU A 102 13.09 0.19 -8.44
N PRO A 103 14.26 -0.29 -7.96
CA PRO A 103 14.53 -1.72 -7.96
C PRO A 103 13.70 -2.46 -6.92
N ILE A 104 13.48 -3.74 -7.17
CA ILE A 104 12.70 -4.59 -6.25
C ILE A 104 13.35 -4.68 -4.87
N SER A 105 14.68 -4.58 -4.78
CA SER A 105 15.38 -4.62 -3.50
C SER A 105 14.88 -3.53 -2.56
N LYS A 106 14.58 -2.34 -3.09
CA LYS A 106 14.05 -1.25 -2.28
C LYS A 106 12.65 -1.56 -1.77
N ALA A 107 11.79 -2.13 -2.62
CA ALA A 107 10.44 -2.52 -2.19
C ALA A 107 10.49 -3.58 -1.09
N LEU A 108 11.36 -4.58 -1.23
CA LEU A 108 11.54 -5.62 -0.23
C LEU A 108 12.01 -5.03 1.11
N ASP A 109 12.95 -4.10 1.06
CA ASP A 109 13.43 -3.40 2.26
C ASP A 109 12.31 -2.57 2.90
N GLN A 110 11.48 -1.91 2.12
CA GLN A 110 10.35 -1.13 2.62
C GLN A 110 9.35 -2.02 3.37
N PHE A 111 9.05 -3.20 2.85
CA PHE A 111 8.20 -4.15 3.56
C PHE A 111 8.84 -4.61 4.86
N GLU A 112 10.12 -4.94 4.82
CA GLU A 112 10.83 -5.45 5.99
C GLU A 112 10.92 -4.39 7.09
N ASN A 113 11.23 -3.15 6.72
CA ASN A 113 11.44 -2.07 7.70
C ASN A 113 10.13 -1.53 8.28
N SER A 114 9.03 -1.65 7.55
CA SER A 114 7.73 -1.09 7.98
C SER A 114 6.86 -2.10 8.71
N ASP A 115 7.18 -3.39 8.67
CA ASP A 115 6.32 -4.48 9.15
C ASP A 115 4.93 -4.49 8.50
N ALA A 116 4.78 -3.81 7.38
CA ALA A 116 3.50 -3.74 6.69
C ALA A 116 3.24 -5.01 5.86
N TRP A 117 1.98 -5.44 5.81
CA TRP A 117 1.56 -6.54 4.95
C TRP A 117 1.25 -6.08 3.54
N SER A 118 0.92 -4.79 3.38
CA SER A 118 0.55 -4.21 2.10
C SER A 118 1.03 -2.77 2.09
N LEU A 119 1.55 -2.32 0.94
CA LEU A 119 2.05 -0.95 0.78
C LEU A 119 1.44 -0.32 -0.47
N PRO A 120 1.25 1.01 -0.46
CA PRO A 120 0.78 1.72 -1.65
C PRO A 120 1.86 1.76 -2.72
N VAL A 121 1.42 1.69 -3.97
CA VAL A 121 2.28 1.75 -5.15
C VAL A 121 1.93 3.00 -5.95
N GLU A 122 2.95 3.74 -6.37
CA GLU A 122 2.81 4.93 -7.20
C GLU A 122 3.68 4.83 -8.45
N GLU A 123 3.23 5.49 -9.51
CA GLU A 123 4.02 5.76 -10.70
C GLU A 123 3.84 7.22 -11.05
N ASP A 124 4.94 7.94 -11.26
CA ASP A 124 4.94 9.39 -11.53
C ASP A 124 4.13 10.16 -10.48
N HIS A 125 4.32 9.79 -9.22
CA HIS A 125 3.65 10.38 -8.05
C HIS A 125 2.13 10.19 -8.02
N ARG A 126 1.59 9.27 -8.82
CA ARG A 126 0.17 8.93 -8.81
C ARG A 126 -0.05 7.54 -8.25
N PHE A 127 -1.02 7.44 -7.37
CA PHE A 127 -1.38 6.18 -6.75
C PHE A 127 -1.99 5.21 -7.78
N LEU A 128 -1.49 3.97 -7.79
CA LEU A 128 -1.97 2.92 -8.70
C LEU A 128 -2.79 1.85 -7.99
N GLY A 129 -2.41 1.49 -6.79
CA GLY A 129 -3.05 0.41 -6.06
C GLY A 129 -2.20 -0.04 -4.88
N MET A 130 -2.65 -1.10 -4.22
CA MET A 130 -1.94 -1.67 -3.07
C MET A 130 -1.25 -2.97 -3.49
N LEU A 131 -0.07 -3.19 -2.94
CA LEU A 131 0.72 -4.39 -3.22
C LEU A 131 0.97 -5.13 -1.90
N SER A 132 0.54 -6.39 -1.82
CA SER A 132 0.83 -7.18 -0.64
C SER A 132 2.23 -7.77 -0.71
N LYS A 133 2.84 -7.93 0.46
CA LYS A 133 4.17 -8.51 0.60
C LYS A 133 4.24 -9.91 -0.01
N SER A 134 3.26 -10.76 0.30
CA SER A 134 3.24 -12.14 -0.20
C SER A 134 3.08 -12.19 -1.72
N THR A 135 2.24 -11.33 -2.28
CA THR A 135 2.04 -11.26 -3.73
C THR A 135 3.33 -10.86 -4.43
N LEU A 136 4.03 -9.86 -3.90
CA LEU A 136 5.31 -9.43 -4.47
C LEU A 136 6.36 -10.54 -4.43
N PHE A 137 6.52 -11.19 -3.28
CA PHE A 137 7.50 -12.28 -3.15
C PHE A 137 7.19 -13.44 -4.08
N ASN A 138 5.93 -13.84 -4.18
CA ASN A 138 5.54 -14.94 -5.06
C ASN A 138 5.75 -14.58 -6.53
N HIS A 139 5.44 -13.36 -6.91
CA HIS A 139 5.64 -12.91 -8.29
C HIS A 139 7.13 -12.84 -8.64
N TYR A 140 7.94 -12.31 -7.74
CA TYR A 140 9.38 -12.24 -7.94
C TYR A 140 9.99 -13.64 -8.08
N ARG A 141 9.55 -14.58 -7.24
CA ARG A 141 10.03 -15.97 -7.31
C ARG A 141 9.70 -16.59 -8.66
N ARG A 142 8.50 -16.37 -9.19
CA ARG A 142 8.11 -16.88 -10.51
C ARG A 142 8.95 -16.27 -11.63
N GLU A 143 9.24 -14.97 -11.55
CA GLU A 143 10.08 -14.31 -12.54
C GLU A 143 11.50 -14.87 -12.54
N LEU A 144 12.06 -15.15 -11.38
CA LEU A 144 13.37 -15.78 -11.27
C LEU A 144 13.39 -17.18 -11.89
N GLN A 145 12.34 -17.96 -11.72
CA GLN A 145 12.22 -19.30 -12.31
C GLN A 145 12.16 -19.23 -13.83
N ILE A 146 11.42 -18.30 -14.38
CA ILE A 146 11.31 -18.11 -15.83
C ILE A 146 12.67 -17.76 -16.41
N GLN A 147 13.44 -16.89 -15.74
CA GLN A 147 14.74 -16.45 -16.25
C GLN A 147 15.82 -17.52 -16.15
N SER A 148 15.69 -18.44 -15.21
CA SER A 148 16.67 -19.51 -15.01
C SER A 148 16.43 -20.73 -15.86
N SER A 149 15.31 -20.79 -16.57
CA SER A 149 14.95 -21.94 -17.41
C SER A 149 15.40 -21.81 -18.88
#